data_42ae2ae9d8f57edbef19af0dbd559128
#
_entry.id   42ae2ae9d8f57edbef19af0dbd559128
#
_cell.length_a   1.000
_cell.length_b   1.000
_cell.length_c   1.000
_cell.angle_alpha   90.00
_cell.angle_beta   90.00
_cell.angle_gamma   90.00
#
_symmetry.space_group_name_H-M   'P 1'
#
loop_
_entity.id
_entity.type
_entity.pdbx_description
1 polymer ?
#
loop_
_entity_poly.entity_id
_entity_poly.type
_entity_poly.pdbx_seq_one_letter_code
_entity_poly.pdbx_strand_id
1 'polypeptide(L)'
;MRLYCLPYAGGSAERIYAGWRGRLPGPTRGRVEIVPVELPGRGSRMSESPVPLADALVAGVVRQILPWRETPFALFGHSLGAMLAMEVARVLQHRHGVPAAALFVSGAGAPGPAASGPGASGSADWLLPDAEFRARLRGLAGTPPAVLENDDLMAMFMPVLRADFAAAAQLCRRGGRPVSAPITVLGGDSDSEVPVSRLAGWEAYSTADTAVRVLPGGHFFIDESPEQVIAEVVRRLRDVEAVEAARSLPHSDRGAGRPVR
;
A
#
# COMPACT_ATOMS: atom_id res chain seq x y z
N MET A 1 -2.68 2.82 17.44
CA MET A 1 -2.53 3.15 16.00
C MET A 1 -3.23 2.14 15.14
N ARG A 2 -3.84 2.56 14.01
CA ARG A 2 -4.43 1.66 13.00
C ARG A 2 -3.53 1.54 11.78
N LEU A 3 -3.32 0.32 11.30
CA LEU A 3 -2.63 0.07 10.02
C LEU A 3 -3.66 -0.44 9.02
N TYR A 4 -4.07 0.45 8.11
CA TYR A 4 -4.97 0.10 7.02
C TYR A 4 -4.19 -0.58 5.91
N CYS A 5 -4.57 -1.81 5.57
CA CYS A 5 -3.87 -2.66 4.64
C CYS A 5 -4.67 -2.88 3.35
N LEU A 6 -4.13 -2.41 2.21
CA LEU A 6 -4.77 -2.46 0.90
C LEU A 6 -4.17 -3.59 0.04
N PRO A 7 -5.03 -4.38 -0.65
CA PRO A 7 -4.60 -5.56 -1.39
C PRO A 7 -3.99 -5.21 -2.76
N TYR A 8 -3.25 -6.16 -3.31
CA TYR A 8 -2.88 -6.17 -4.73
C TYR A 8 -4.09 -6.52 -5.62
N ALA A 9 -3.94 -6.35 -6.94
CA ALA A 9 -4.99 -6.63 -7.92
C ALA A 9 -5.50 -8.08 -7.82
N GLY A 10 -6.81 -8.25 -7.75
CA GLY A 10 -7.46 -9.55 -7.58
C GLY A 10 -7.38 -10.13 -6.16
N GLY A 11 -6.55 -9.58 -5.28
CA GLY A 11 -6.38 -10.07 -3.91
C GLY A 11 -7.52 -9.62 -2.98
N SER A 12 -7.87 -10.47 -2.01
CA SER A 12 -8.72 -10.11 -0.87
C SER A 12 -7.83 -9.65 0.28
N ALA A 13 -8.04 -8.41 0.75
CA ALA A 13 -7.30 -7.86 1.89
C ALA A 13 -7.48 -8.71 3.15
N GLU A 14 -8.69 -9.18 3.40
CA GLU A 14 -8.99 -10.05 4.54
C GLU A 14 -8.15 -11.32 4.53
N ARG A 15 -7.94 -11.93 3.35
CA ARG A 15 -7.12 -13.15 3.23
C ARG A 15 -5.63 -12.86 3.31
N ILE A 16 -5.14 -11.84 2.61
CA ILE A 16 -3.71 -11.48 2.57
C ILE A 16 -3.22 -11.13 3.98
N TYR A 17 -3.98 -10.31 4.71
CA TYR A 17 -3.56 -9.76 6.00
C TYR A 17 -4.11 -10.52 7.21
N ALA A 18 -4.88 -11.61 7.03
CA ALA A 18 -5.50 -12.38 8.12
C ALA A 18 -4.49 -12.85 9.18
N GLY A 19 -3.34 -13.32 8.74
CA GLY A 19 -2.28 -13.83 9.62
C GLY A 19 -1.40 -12.74 10.28
N TRP A 20 -1.46 -11.50 9.83
CA TRP A 20 -0.53 -10.45 10.25
C TRP A 20 -0.63 -10.12 11.73
N ARG A 21 -1.85 -10.04 12.26
CA ARG A 21 -2.07 -9.75 13.69
C ARG A 21 -1.39 -10.77 14.60
N GLY A 22 -1.45 -12.04 14.24
CA GLY A 22 -0.80 -13.12 14.98
C GLY A 22 0.72 -13.08 14.95
N ARG A 23 1.29 -12.54 13.87
CA ARG A 23 2.74 -12.42 13.64
C ARG A 23 3.35 -11.14 14.22
N LEU A 24 2.54 -10.16 14.65
CA LEU A 24 3.08 -8.97 15.32
C LEU A 24 3.79 -9.36 16.62
N PRO A 25 4.98 -8.79 16.91
CA PRO A 25 5.66 -8.96 18.21
C PRO A 25 4.75 -8.54 19.37
N GLY A 26 4.88 -9.23 20.52
CA GLY A 26 4.04 -8.99 21.70
C GLY A 26 3.82 -7.52 22.06
N PRO A 27 4.87 -6.70 22.18
CA PRO A 27 4.73 -5.27 22.51
C PRO A 27 3.95 -4.46 21.46
N THR A 28 4.00 -4.86 20.17
CA THR A 28 3.34 -4.18 19.06
C THR A 28 1.89 -4.64 18.91
N ARG A 29 1.59 -5.91 19.22
CA ARG A 29 0.28 -6.55 19.04
C ARG A 29 -0.88 -5.82 19.74
N GLY A 30 -0.61 -5.20 20.89
CA GLY A 30 -1.62 -4.42 21.64
C GLY A 30 -1.71 -2.94 21.23
N ARG A 31 -0.74 -2.45 20.44
CA ARG A 31 -0.67 -1.03 20.03
C ARG A 31 -1.07 -0.79 18.60
N VAL A 32 -0.90 -1.78 17.71
CA VAL A 32 -1.20 -1.69 16.29
C VAL A 32 -2.36 -2.61 15.95
N GLU A 33 -3.44 -2.03 15.48
CA GLU A 33 -4.60 -2.73 14.93
C GLU A 33 -4.40 -2.88 13.41
N ILE A 34 -4.31 -4.12 12.92
CA ILE A 34 -4.33 -4.42 11.47
C ILE A 34 -5.77 -4.30 10.98
N VAL A 35 -6.01 -3.42 10.03
CA VAL A 35 -7.32 -3.16 9.42
C VAL A 35 -7.26 -3.49 7.94
N PRO A 36 -7.61 -4.72 7.51
CA PRO A 36 -7.74 -5.03 6.09
C PRO A 36 -8.81 -4.16 5.44
N VAL A 37 -8.48 -3.54 4.32
CA VAL A 37 -9.42 -2.72 3.54
C VAL A 37 -9.87 -3.52 2.33
N GLU A 38 -11.03 -4.19 2.46
CA GLU A 38 -11.57 -5.00 1.37
C GLU A 38 -12.13 -4.11 0.26
N LEU A 39 -11.74 -4.42 -0.99
CA LEU A 39 -12.23 -3.71 -2.17
C LEU A 39 -13.52 -4.36 -2.72
N PRO A 40 -14.38 -3.63 -3.46
CA PRO A 40 -15.59 -4.19 -4.06
C PRO A 40 -15.35 -5.41 -4.97
N GLY A 41 -16.27 -6.35 -4.98
CA GLY A 41 -16.24 -7.54 -5.83
C GLY A 41 -15.48 -8.73 -5.27
N ARG A 42 -15.02 -8.68 -3.99
CA ARG A 42 -14.25 -9.78 -3.37
C ARG A 42 -14.45 -9.85 -1.86
N GLY A 43 -14.05 -10.98 -1.24
CA GLY A 43 -14.12 -11.18 0.21
C GLY A 43 -15.51 -10.91 0.78
N SER A 44 -15.59 -10.17 1.85
CA SER A 44 -16.85 -9.72 2.48
C SER A 44 -17.68 -8.79 1.57
N ARG A 45 -17.08 -8.25 0.48
CA ARG A 45 -17.75 -7.37 -0.48
C ARG A 45 -17.99 -8.00 -1.86
N MET A 46 -18.05 -9.33 -1.92
CA MET A 46 -18.20 -10.09 -3.17
C MET A 46 -19.51 -9.79 -3.91
N SER A 47 -20.57 -9.38 -3.21
CA SER A 47 -21.85 -9.00 -3.82
C SER A 47 -21.84 -7.62 -4.49
N GLU A 48 -20.82 -6.83 -4.29
CA GLU A 48 -20.67 -5.52 -4.91
C GLU A 48 -20.02 -5.65 -6.29
N SER A 49 -20.39 -4.79 -7.23
CA SER A 49 -19.73 -4.74 -8.54
C SER A 49 -18.27 -4.27 -8.39
N PRO A 50 -17.31 -4.87 -9.11
CA PRO A 50 -15.95 -4.38 -9.18
C PRO A 50 -15.89 -2.94 -9.71
N VAL A 51 -14.97 -2.14 -9.20
CA VAL A 51 -14.86 -0.71 -9.50
C VAL A 51 -13.61 -0.40 -10.29
N PRO A 52 -13.70 -0.09 -11.60
CA PRO A 52 -12.54 0.20 -12.44
C PRO A 52 -12.01 1.64 -12.33
N LEU A 53 -12.74 2.52 -11.63
CA LEU A 53 -12.39 3.93 -11.50
C LEU A 53 -11.56 4.15 -10.24
N ALA A 54 -10.32 4.58 -10.41
CA ALA A 54 -9.40 4.85 -9.32
C ALA A 54 -9.95 5.85 -8.30
N ASP A 55 -10.60 6.93 -8.76
CA ASP A 55 -11.18 7.93 -7.86
C ASP A 55 -12.29 7.37 -6.97
N ALA A 56 -13.08 6.45 -7.49
CA ALA A 56 -14.14 5.82 -6.73
C ALA A 56 -13.58 4.86 -5.67
N LEU A 57 -12.51 4.11 -5.99
CA LEU A 57 -11.79 3.28 -5.02
C LEU A 57 -11.16 4.14 -3.93
N VAL A 58 -10.43 5.19 -4.29
CA VAL A 58 -9.82 6.13 -3.33
C VAL A 58 -10.88 6.74 -2.40
N ALA A 59 -11.98 7.25 -2.97
CA ALA A 59 -13.08 7.82 -2.18
C ALA A 59 -13.71 6.78 -1.25
N GLY A 60 -13.83 5.52 -1.70
CA GLY A 60 -14.31 4.40 -0.90
C GLY A 60 -13.44 4.14 0.33
N VAL A 61 -12.12 4.12 0.16
CA VAL A 61 -11.16 3.92 1.24
C VAL A 61 -11.14 5.12 2.19
N VAL A 62 -11.11 6.35 1.65
CA VAL A 62 -11.16 7.58 2.46
C VAL A 62 -12.38 7.59 3.37
N ARG A 63 -13.57 7.22 2.87
CA ARG A 63 -14.79 7.12 3.69
C ARG A 63 -14.69 6.12 4.84
N GLN A 64 -13.89 5.06 4.72
CA GLN A 64 -13.66 4.10 5.79
C GLN A 64 -12.71 4.64 6.87
N ILE A 65 -11.76 5.50 6.50
CA ILE A 65 -10.74 6.04 7.40
C ILE A 65 -11.25 7.28 8.17
N LEU A 66 -11.96 8.19 7.49
CA LEU A 66 -12.38 9.48 8.05
C LEU A 66 -13.12 9.41 9.39
N PRO A 67 -14.01 8.43 9.68
CA PRO A 67 -14.64 8.32 10.99
C PRO A 67 -13.66 8.11 12.15
N TRP A 68 -12.45 7.66 11.85
CA TRP A 68 -11.37 7.34 12.80
C TRP A 68 -10.21 8.34 12.75
N ARG A 69 -10.41 9.51 12.16
CA ARG A 69 -9.35 10.50 11.89
C ARG A 69 -8.60 10.99 13.14
N GLU A 70 -9.22 10.92 14.33
CA GLU A 70 -8.59 11.27 15.59
C GLU A 70 -7.64 10.17 16.12
N THR A 71 -7.71 8.97 15.55
CA THR A 71 -6.82 7.87 15.90
C THR A 71 -5.62 7.89 14.95
N PRO A 72 -4.38 7.93 15.45
CA PRO A 72 -3.19 7.84 14.60
C PRO A 72 -3.26 6.59 13.72
N PHE A 73 -2.96 6.75 12.43
CA PHE A 73 -3.01 5.67 11.47
C PHE A 73 -1.84 5.68 10.50
N ALA A 74 -1.53 4.51 9.98
CA ALA A 74 -0.62 4.30 8.87
C ALA A 74 -1.35 3.55 7.74
N LEU A 75 -0.78 3.61 6.54
CA LEU A 75 -1.28 2.92 5.37
C LEU A 75 -0.22 1.94 4.87
N PHE A 76 -0.64 0.73 4.57
CA PHE A 76 0.16 -0.27 3.87
C PHE A 76 -0.56 -0.68 2.60
N GLY A 77 0.16 -0.79 1.49
CA GLY A 77 -0.39 -1.35 0.26
C GLY A 77 0.66 -2.11 -0.53
N HIS A 78 0.23 -3.16 -1.23
CA HIS A 78 1.08 -3.92 -2.13
C HIS A 78 0.57 -3.78 -3.57
N SER A 79 1.48 -3.53 -4.52
CA SER A 79 1.18 -3.38 -5.96
C SER A 79 0.07 -2.33 -6.20
N LEU A 80 -1.12 -2.69 -6.71
CA LEU A 80 -2.29 -1.79 -6.77
C LEU A 80 -2.53 -1.09 -5.44
N GLY A 81 -2.47 -1.83 -4.33
CA GLY A 81 -2.68 -1.30 -2.98
C GLY A 81 -1.68 -0.21 -2.61
N ALA A 82 -0.44 -0.27 -3.08
CA ALA A 82 0.57 0.77 -2.85
C ALA A 82 0.19 2.09 -3.52
N MET A 83 -0.29 2.02 -4.75
CA MET A 83 -0.78 3.17 -5.50
C MET A 83 -2.03 3.78 -4.86
N LEU A 84 -2.97 2.92 -4.41
CA LEU A 84 -4.15 3.35 -3.67
C LEU A 84 -3.77 4.00 -2.34
N ALA A 85 -2.85 3.41 -1.57
CA ALA A 85 -2.39 3.94 -0.28
C ALA A 85 -1.81 5.35 -0.44
N MET A 86 -0.98 5.57 -1.46
CA MET A 86 -0.41 6.88 -1.77
C MET A 86 -1.49 7.91 -2.08
N GLU A 87 -2.45 7.56 -2.95
CA GLU A 87 -3.49 8.51 -3.35
C GLU A 87 -4.48 8.79 -2.20
N VAL A 88 -4.80 7.78 -1.40
CA VAL A 88 -5.60 7.92 -0.17
C VAL A 88 -4.89 8.83 0.84
N ALA A 89 -3.59 8.63 1.09
CA ALA A 89 -2.80 9.49 1.97
C ALA A 89 -2.82 10.95 1.49
N ARG A 90 -2.68 11.16 0.17
CA ARG A 90 -2.72 12.49 -0.45
C ARG A 90 -4.08 13.16 -0.27
N VAL A 91 -5.18 12.44 -0.52
CA VAL A 91 -6.55 12.97 -0.34
C VAL A 91 -6.82 13.29 1.12
N LEU A 92 -6.49 12.39 2.05
CA LEU A 92 -6.67 12.60 3.48
C LEU A 92 -5.89 13.84 3.95
N GLN A 93 -4.61 13.97 3.59
CA GLN A 93 -3.80 15.10 4.01
C GLN A 93 -4.25 16.41 3.38
N HIS A 94 -4.39 16.49 2.06
CA HIS A 94 -4.55 17.76 1.36
C HIS A 94 -5.99 18.24 1.24
N ARG A 95 -7.00 17.34 1.34
CA ARG A 95 -8.41 17.74 1.30
C ARG A 95 -9.07 17.72 2.68
N HIS A 96 -8.59 16.86 3.58
CA HIS A 96 -9.21 16.69 4.90
C HIS A 96 -8.33 17.15 6.07
N GLY A 97 -7.06 17.52 5.82
CA GLY A 97 -6.13 17.93 6.88
C GLY A 97 -5.69 16.78 7.81
N VAL A 98 -5.83 15.53 7.35
CA VAL A 98 -5.60 14.32 8.16
C VAL A 98 -4.39 13.55 7.59
N PRO A 99 -3.16 13.86 8.02
CA PRO A 99 -1.97 13.17 7.55
C PRO A 99 -1.86 11.77 8.16
N ALA A 100 -1.36 10.82 7.39
CA ALA A 100 -0.95 9.52 7.91
C ALA A 100 0.35 9.64 8.72
N ALA A 101 0.51 8.82 9.75
CA ALA A 101 1.74 8.75 10.54
C ALA A 101 2.89 8.06 9.78
N ALA A 102 2.57 7.10 8.92
CA ALA A 102 3.51 6.44 8.02
C ALA A 102 2.80 5.89 6.79
N LEU A 103 3.56 5.74 5.69
CA LEU A 103 3.12 5.10 4.47
C LEU A 103 4.09 3.98 4.08
N PHE A 104 3.54 2.80 3.80
CA PHE A 104 4.27 1.64 3.31
C PHE A 104 3.82 1.35 1.88
N VAL A 105 4.73 1.45 0.93
CA VAL A 105 4.49 1.14 -0.48
C VAL A 105 5.33 -0.08 -0.85
N SER A 106 4.66 -1.16 -1.22
CA SER A 106 5.25 -2.48 -1.40
C SER A 106 4.99 -2.99 -2.82
N GLY A 107 6.01 -3.53 -3.50
CA GLY A 107 5.89 -4.09 -4.84
C GLY A 107 5.37 -3.10 -5.88
N ALA A 108 5.78 -1.83 -5.79
CA ALA A 108 5.36 -0.80 -6.74
C ALA A 108 6.45 0.24 -6.96
N GLY A 109 6.71 0.60 -8.20
CA GLY A 109 7.52 1.77 -8.55
C GLY A 109 6.73 3.05 -8.30
N ALA A 110 7.42 4.19 -8.16
CA ALA A 110 6.74 5.47 -7.97
C ALA A 110 5.83 5.79 -9.16
N PRO A 111 4.61 6.36 -8.92
CA PRO A 111 3.72 6.79 -9.98
C PRO A 111 4.28 7.99 -10.74
N GLY A 112 3.75 8.28 -11.92
CA GLY A 112 4.10 9.47 -12.69
C GLY A 112 4.13 9.24 -14.19
N PRO A 113 4.33 10.31 -15.00
CA PRO A 113 4.33 10.22 -16.46
C PRO A 113 5.41 9.30 -17.05
N ALA A 114 6.53 9.12 -16.33
CA ALA A 114 7.61 8.23 -16.73
C ALA A 114 7.38 6.76 -16.35
N ALA A 115 6.27 6.45 -15.68
CA ALA A 115 5.93 5.08 -15.29
C ALA A 115 5.48 4.18 -16.46
N SER A 116 5.44 4.69 -17.68
CA SER A 116 5.07 3.97 -18.88
C SER A 116 6.28 3.25 -19.46
N GLY A 117 6.33 1.92 -19.36
CA GLY A 117 7.31 1.03 -19.97
C GLY A 117 6.81 -0.41 -19.96
N PRO A 118 7.46 -1.35 -20.71
CA PRO A 118 7.18 -2.77 -20.60
C PRO A 118 7.30 -3.20 -19.13
N GLY A 119 6.27 -3.84 -18.58
CA GLY A 119 6.22 -4.21 -17.16
C GLY A 119 5.78 -3.10 -16.21
N ALA A 120 5.49 -1.87 -16.68
CA ALA A 120 4.89 -0.85 -15.84
C ALA A 120 3.43 -1.21 -15.54
N SER A 121 3.02 -1.03 -14.28
CA SER A 121 1.62 -1.13 -13.85
C SER A 121 0.69 -0.12 -14.55
N GLY A 122 0.96 0.32 -15.73
CA GLY A 122 0.23 1.29 -16.53
C GLY A 122 -0.07 0.81 -17.96
N SER A 123 0.22 -0.48 -18.24
CA SER A 123 -0.16 -1.11 -19.52
C SER A 123 -1.68 -1.18 -19.67
N ALA A 124 -2.15 -1.31 -20.91
CA ALA A 124 -3.58 -1.47 -21.20
C ALA A 124 -4.03 -2.95 -21.13
N ASP A 125 -3.38 -3.74 -20.25
CA ASP A 125 -3.59 -5.19 -20.16
C ASP A 125 -5.06 -5.55 -19.91
N TRP A 126 -5.80 -4.70 -19.19
CA TRP A 126 -7.23 -4.92 -18.93
C TRP A 126 -8.10 -4.87 -20.20
N LEU A 127 -7.59 -4.37 -21.33
CA LEU A 127 -8.27 -4.33 -22.63
C LEU A 127 -7.95 -5.54 -23.52
N LEU A 128 -6.98 -6.36 -23.16
CA LEU A 128 -6.61 -7.57 -23.89
C LEU A 128 -7.80 -8.54 -23.99
N PRO A 129 -7.92 -9.30 -25.08
CA PRO A 129 -8.83 -10.45 -25.13
C PRO A 129 -8.61 -11.41 -23.96
N ASP A 130 -9.64 -12.15 -23.56
CA ASP A 130 -9.58 -12.97 -22.33
C ASP A 130 -8.42 -13.96 -22.32
N ALA A 131 -8.13 -14.60 -23.46
CA ALA A 131 -7.02 -15.56 -23.56
C ALA A 131 -5.65 -14.89 -23.35
N GLU A 132 -5.45 -13.70 -23.92
CA GLU A 132 -4.21 -12.93 -23.80
C GLU A 132 -4.07 -12.37 -22.39
N PHE A 133 -5.16 -11.85 -21.80
CA PHE A 133 -5.14 -11.37 -20.42
C PHE A 133 -4.85 -12.51 -19.44
N ARG A 134 -5.43 -13.70 -19.65
CA ARG A 134 -5.12 -14.89 -18.85
C ARG A 134 -3.64 -15.30 -18.98
N ALA A 135 -3.07 -15.21 -20.18
CA ALA A 135 -1.64 -15.46 -20.40
C ALA A 135 -0.77 -14.43 -19.65
N ARG A 136 -1.16 -13.16 -19.66
CA ARG A 136 -0.50 -12.08 -18.90
C ARG A 136 -0.55 -12.36 -17.39
N LEU A 137 -1.70 -12.75 -16.84
CA LEU A 137 -1.85 -13.11 -15.43
C LEU A 137 -0.97 -14.30 -15.03
N ARG A 138 -0.80 -15.30 -15.93
CA ARG A 138 0.12 -16.43 -15.69
C ARG A 138 1.56 -15.97 -15.56
N GLY A 139 1.98 -15.01 -16.39
CA GLY A 139 3.32 -14.42 -16.32
C GLY A 139 3.59 -13.64 -15.03
N LEU A 140 2.55 -13.06 -14.41
CA LEU A 140 2.67 -12.33 -13.15
C LEU A 140 2.79 -13.24 -11.91
N ALA A 141 2.44 -14.51 -12.02
CA ALA A 141 2.46 -15.51 -10.95
C ALA A 141 1.62 -15.18 -9.68
N GLY A 142 0.76 -14.15 -9.74
CA GLY A 142 -0.12 -13.77 -8.63
C GLY A 142 -1.44 -14.50 -8.57
N THR A 143 -1.82 -15.20 -9.63
CA THR A 143 -3.04 -16.02 -9.69
C THR A 143 -2.63 -17.48 -9.70
N PRO A 144 -3.14 -18.30 -8.75
CA PRO A 144 -2.79 -19.71 -8.70
C PRO A 144 -3.10 -20.44 -10.02
N PRO A 145 -2.23 -21.36 -10.50
CA PRO A 145 -2.48 -22.12 -11.74
C PRO A 145 -3.85 -22.81 -11.76
N ALA A 146 -4.27 -23.38 -10.64
CA ALA A 146 -5.57 -24.04 -10.52
C ALA A 146 -6.77 -23.08 -10.78
N VAL A 147 -6.61 -21.79 -10.52
CA VAL A 147 -7.63 -20.78 -10.86
C VAL A 147 -7.53 -20.42 -12.34
N LEU A 148 -6.32 -20.23 -12.87
CA LEU A 148 -6.09 -19.87 -14.27
C LEU A 148 -6.53 -20.95 -15.25
N GLU A 149 -6.53 -22.22 -14.82
CA GLU A 149 -6.91 -23.37 -15.63
C GLU A 149 -8.39 -23.74 -15.49
N ASN A 150 -9.12 -23.13 -14.57
CA ASN A 150 -10.53 -23.36 -14.34
C ASN A 150 -11.36 -22.20 -14.94
N ASP A 151 -12.14 -22.51 -15.98
CA ASP A 151 -12.92 -21.50 -16.72
C ASP A 151 -14.03 -20.87 -15.87
N ASP A 152 -14.68 -21.64 -15.00
CA ASP A 152 -15.74 -21.10 -14.12
C ASP A 152 -15.15 -20.14 -13.08
N LEU A 153 -14.01 -20.49 -12.48
CA LEU A 153 -13.31 -19.60 -11.56
C LEU A 153 -12.81 -18.35 -12.29
N MET A 154 -12.24 -18.49 -13.48
CA MET A 154 -11.80 -17.33 -14.26
C MET A 154 -12.97 -16.44 -14.66
N ALA A 155 -14.12 -16.99 -15.02
CA ALA A 155 -15.31 -16.18 -15.31
C ALA A 155 -15.74 -15.33 -14.10
N MET A 156 -15.60 -15.84 -12.88
CA MET A 156 -15.88 -15.10 -11.66
C MET A 156 -14.82 -14.02 -11.35
N PHE A 157 -13.53 -14.31 -11.53
CA PHE A 157 -12.44 -13.41 -11.14
C PHE A 157 -12.09 -12.39 -12.24
N MET A 158 -12.35 -12.68 -13.51
CA MET A 158 -12.00 -11.82 -14.63
C MET A 158 -12.52 -10.39 -14.51
N PRO A 159 -13.80 -10.14 -14.14
CA PRO A 159 -14.30 -8.78 -13.97
C PRO A 159 -13.55 -7.99 -12.89
N VAL A 160 -13.19 -8.65 -11.77
CA VAL A 160 -12.43 -8.06 -10.66
C VAL A 160 -11.03 -7.70 -11.12
N LEU A 161 -10.33 -8.64 -11.76
CA LEU A 161 -8.97 -8.44 -12.25
C LEU A 161 -8.91 -7.30 -13.27
N ARG A 162 -9.83 -7.26 -14.23
CA ARG A 162 -9.89 -6.18 -15.23
C ARG A 162 -10.14 -4.82 -14.59
N ALA A 163 -11.06 -4.74 -13.64
CA ALA A 163 -11.34 -3.49 -12.92
C ALA A 163 -10.11 -3.01 -12.14
N ASP A 164 -9.41 -3.91 -11.47
CA ASP A 164 -8.23 -3.59 -10.69
C ASP A 164 -7.06 -3.13 -11.57
N PHE A 165 -6.82 -3.80 -12.69
CA PHE A 165 -5.78 -3.40 -13.65
C PHE A 165 -6.11 -2.04 -14.28
N ALA A 166 -7.38 -1.76 -14.58
CA ALA A 166 -7.82 -0.46 -15.07
C ALA A 166 -7.58 0.64 -14.03
N ALA A 167 -7.88 0.39 -12.76
CA ALA A 167 -7.63 1.32 -11.67
C ALA A 167 -6.12 1.52 -11.44
N ALA A 168 -5.33 0.45 -11.46
CA ALA A 168 -3.87 0.49 -11.32
C ALA A 168 -3.25 1.36 -12.42
N ALA A 169 -3.66 1.20 -13.66
CA ALA A 169 -3.17 1.99 -14.78
C ALA A 169 -3.47 3.49 -14.65
N GLN A 170 -4.64 3.83 -14.10
CA GLN A 170 -4.99 5.22 -13.81
C GLN A 170 -4.11 5.81 -12.71
N LEU A 171 -3.90 5.05 -11.62
CA LEU A 171 -3.09 5.48 -10.47
C LEU A 171 -1.62 5.62 -10.81
N CYS A 172 -1.07 4.69 -11.59
CA CYS A 172 0.34 4.68 -11.99
C CYS A 172 0.77 5.95 -12.73
N ARG A 173 -0.14 6.58 -13.45
CA ARG A 173 0.12 7.81 -14.22
C ARG A 173 -0.06 9.09 -13.42
N ARG A 174 -0.53 8.98 -12.16
CA ARG A 174 -0.82 10.15 -11.33
C ARG A 174 0.45 10.71 -10.72
N GLY A 175 0.85 11.89 -11.18
CA GLY A 175 1.70 12.77 -10.40
C GLY A 175 0.91 13.42 -9.26
N GLY A 176 1.58 14.21 -8.43
CA GLY A 176 0.87 15.02 -7.45
C GLY A 176 1.75 15.52 -6.30
N ARG A 177 1.16 16.28 -5.39
CA ARG A 177 1.86 16.87 -4.25
C ARG A 177 2.36 15.78 -3.31
N PRO A 178 3.58 15.92 -2.76
CA PRO A 178 4.09 14.99 -1.77
C PRO A 178 3.27 15.03 -0.47
N VAL A 179 3.30 13.95 0.28
CA VAL A 179 2.71 13.85 1.62
C VAL A 179 3.77 14.16 2.68
N SER A 180 3.33 14.47 3.90
CA SER A 180 4.23 14.68 5.05
C SER A 180 4.58 13.38 5.78
N ALA A 181 3.88 12.28 5.46
CA ALA A 181 4.16 10.98 6.03
C ALA A 181 5.51 10.45 5.56
N PRO A 182 6.35 9.90 6.43
CA PRO A 182 7.52 9.15 6.01
C PRO A 182 7.11 7.91 5.21
N ILE A 183 7.87 7.60 4.14
CA ILE A 183 7.59 6.46 3.26
C ILE A 183 8.60 5.34 3.50
N THR A 184 8.11 4.12 3.67
CA THR A 184 8.94 2.91 3.56
C THR A 184 8.55 2.17 2.29
N VAL A 185 9.53 2.02 1.40
CA VAL A 185 9.39 1.35 0.11
C VAL A 185 9.92 -0.07 0.24
N LEU A 186 9.10 -1.05 -0.07
CA LEU A 186 9.47 -2.46 -0.04
C LEU A 186 9.47 -3.02 -1.46
N GLY A 187 10.54 -3.70 -1.86
CA GLY A 187 10.65 -4.38 -3.15
C GLY A 187 11.26 -5.75 -3.03
N GLY A 188 10.93 -6.64 -3.95
CA GLY A 188 11.58 -7.94 -4.09
C GLY A 188 12.89 -7.82 -4.89
N ASP A 189 13.92 -8.59 -4.51
CA ASP A 189 15.21 -8.62 -5.24
C ASP A 189 15.09 -9.29 -6.61
N SER A 190 14.08 -10.13 -6.78
CA SER A 190 13.80 -10.89 -8.00
C SER A 190 12.49 -10.47 -8.65
N ASP A 191 11.92 -9.30 -8.28
CA ASP A 191 10.70 -8.77 -8.86
C ASP A 191 10.92 -8.32 -10.31
N SER A 192 10.41 -9.08 -11.28
CA SER A 192 10.51 -8.78 -12.71
C SER A 192 9.57 -7.65 -13.16
N GLU A 193 8.52 -7.33 -12.39
CA GLU A 193 7.56 -6.29 -12.71
C GLU A 193 8.06 -4.91 -12.22
N VAL A 194 8.72 -4.89 -11.06
CA VAL A 194 9.20 -3.66 -10.42
C VAL A 194 10.70 -3.78 -10.06
N PRO A 195 11.60 -3.55 -11.00
CA PRO A 195 13.03 -3.56 -10.73
C PRO A 195 13.42 -2.61 -9.59
N VAL A 196 14.38 -3.02 -8.76
CA VAL A 196 14.87 -2.27 -7.59
C VAL A 196 15.24 -0.82 -7.95
N SER A 197 15.77 -0.58 -9.15
CA SER A 197 16.12 0.76 -9.64
C SER A 197 14.95 1.74 -9.72
N ARG A 198 13.70 1.23 -9.76
CA ARG A 198 12.49 2.08 -9.80
C ARG A 198 11.98 2.48 -8.42
N LEU A 199 12.51 1.89 -7.36
CA LEU A 199 12.04 2.13 -6.00
C LEU A 199 12.46 3.52 -5.46
N ALA A 200 13.63 4.02 -5.85
CA ALA A 200 14.13 5.32 -5.42
C ALA A 200 13.22 6.49 -5.83
N GLY A 201 12.45 6.34 -6.91
CA GLY A 201 11.51 7.38 -7.37
C GLY A 201 10.47 7.81 -6.33
N TRP A 202 10.25 7.01 -5.29
CA TRP A 202 9.33 7.35 -4.20
C TRP A 202 9.80 8.51 -3.32
N GLU A 203 11.08 8.87 -3.35
CA GLU A 203 11.65 10.02 -2.61
C GLU A 203 10.94 11.33 -2.95
N ALA A 204 10.49 11.49 -4.20
CA ALA A 204 9.76 12.68 -4.64
C ALA A 204 8.33 12.80 -4.06
N TYR A 205 7.82 11.76 -3.38
CA TYR A 205 6.44 11.67 -2.92
C TYR A 205 6.26 11.91 -1.42
N SER A 206 7.34 12.18 -0.69
CA SER A 206 7.30 12.58 0.72
C SER A 206 8.11 13.84 0.96
N THR A 207 7.66 14.68 1.90
CA THR A 207 8.47 15.78 2.47
C THR A 207 9.23 15.35 3.73
N ALA A 208 8.96 14.14 4.22
CA ALA A 208 9.74 13.47 5.27
C ALA A 208 10.77 12.51 4.64
N ASP A 209 11.36 11.64 5.45
CA ASP A 209 12.31 10.64 4.95
C ASP A 209 11.62 9.52 4.16
N THR A 210 12.36 8.98 3.20
CA THR A 210 11.97 7.80 2.43
C THR A 210 13.05 6.73 2.58
N ALA A 211 12.66 5.53 3.00
CA ALA A 211 13.57 4.42 3.19
C ALA A 211 13.22 3.27 2.24
N VAL A 212 14.18 2.83 1.43
CA VAL A 212 14.02 1.67 0.54
C VAL A 212 14.57 0.42 1.25
N ARG A 213 13.82 -0.67 1.17
CA ARG A 213 14.16 -2.00 1.67
C ARG A 213 13.90 -3.03 0.59
N VAL A 214 14.93 -3.80 0.27
CA VAL A 214 14.86 -4.89 -0.70
C VAL A 214 14.82 -6.20 0.09
N LEU A 215 13.81 -7.01 -0.18
CA LEU A 215 13.57 -8.29 0.48
C LEU A 215 13.75 -9.43 -0.53
N PRO A 216 14.10 -10.64 -0.10
CA PRO A 216 14.16 -11.78 -0.98
C PRO A 216 12.78 -12.10 -1.57
N GLY A 217 12.72 -12.44 -2.86
CA GLY A 217 11.52 -12.90 -3.52
C GLY A 217 11.12 -12.11 -4.77
N GLY A 218 10.10 -12.62 -5.48
CA GLY A 218 9.53 -12.01 -6.67
C GLY A 218 8.51 -10.90 -6.34
N HIS A 219 7.58 -10.66 -7.29
CA HIS A 219 6.55 -9.62 -7.08
C HIS A 219 5.67 -9.88 -5.85
N PHE A 220 5.40 -11.14 -5.53
CA PHE A 220 4.56 -11.53 -4.39
C PHE A 220 5.34 -11.93 -3.14
N PHE A 221 6.51 -11.31 -2.92
CA PHE A 221 7.32 -11.52 -1.70
C PHE A 221 6.52 -11.28 -0.40
N ILE A 222 5.44 -10.53 -0.46
CA ILE A 222 4.51 -10.32 0.67
C ILE A 222 3.86 -11.63 1.15
N ASP A 223 3.58 -12.56 0.24
CA ASP A 223 3.00 -13.87 0.53
C ASP A 223 4.08 -14.92 0.79
N GLU A 224 5.26 -14.78 0.17
CA GLU A 224 6.39 -15.70 0.28
C GLU A 224 7.16 -15.50 1.59
N SER A 225 7.30 -14.26 2.05
CA SER A 225 8.12 -13.87 3.22
C SER A 225 7.42 -12.84 4.11
N PRO A 226 6.19 -13.10 4.57
CA PRO A 226 5.37 -12.13 5.30
C PRO A 226 6.01 -11.68 6.62
N GLU A 227 6.82 -12.53 7.28
CA GLU A 227 7.53 -12.19 8.50
C GLU A 227 8.54 -11.06 8.30
N GLN A 228 9.26 -11.06 7.18
CA GLN A 228 10.24 -10.02 6.86
C GLN A 228 9.53 -8.69 6.55
N VAL A 229 8.41 -8.72 5.81
CA VAL A 229 7.59 -7.54 5.54
C VAL A 229 7.06 -6.95 6.85
N ILE A 230 6.49 -7.80 7.73
CA ILE A 230 5.97 -7.37 9.03
C ILE A 230 7.08 -6.79 9.91
N ALA A 231 8.27 -7.37 9.90
CA ALA A 231 9.42 -6.86 10.66
C ALA A 231 9.78 -5.42 10.25
N GLU A 232 9.83 -5.13 8.96
CA GLU A 232 10.10 -3.78 8.44
C GLU A 232 8.97 -2.79 8.81
N VAL A 233 7.72 -3.21 8.70
CA VAL A 233 6.56 -2.41 9.13
C VAL A 233 6.64 -2.07 10.62
N VAL A 234 6.88 -3.07 11.46
CA VAL A 234 6.98 -2.89 12.92
C VAL A 234 8.15 -1.99 13.29
N ARG A 235 9.31 -2.18 12.67
CA ARG A 235 10.48 -1.33 12.88
C ARG A 235 10.12 0.13 12.61
N ARG A 236 9.54 0.42 11.45
CA ARG A 236 9.18 1.79 11.06
C ARG A 236 8.13 2.42 11.97
N LEU A 237 7.09 1.66 12.35
CA LEU A 237 6.05 2.17 13.26
C LEU A 237 6.62 2.55 14.63
N ARG A 238 7.60 1.81 15.14
CA ARG A 238 8.32 2.15 16.39
C ARG A 238 9.13 3.44 16.25
N ASP A 239 9.81 3.63 15.11
CA ASP A 239 10.58 4.84 14.84
C ASP A 239 9.65 6.08 14.83
N VAL A 240 8.48 5.97 14.21
CA VAL A 240 7.47 7.04 14.16
C VAL A 240 6.93 7.33 15.56
N GLU A 241 6.54 6.30 16.33
CA GLU A 241 6.07 6.48 17.72
C GLU A 241 7.13 7.18 18.59
N ALA A 242 8.40 6.83 18.44
CA ALA A 242 9.49 7.46 19.19
C ALA A 242 9.66 8.94 18.84
N VAL A 243 9.56 9.30 17.56
CA VAL A 243 9.62 10.70 17.10
C VAL A 243 8.43 11.51 17.62
N GLU A 244 7.22 10.96 17.58
CA GLU A 244 6.01 11.63 18.11
C GLU A 244 6.10 11.84 19.62
N ALA A 245 6.56 10.84 20.37
CA ALA A 245 6.78 10.94 21.81
C ALA A 245 7.81 12.03 22.16
N ALA A 246 8.92 12.11 21.40
CA ALA A 246 9.95 13.13 21.60
C ALA A 246 9.43 14.55 21.32
N ARG A 247 8.55 14.74 20.35
CA ARG A 247 7.92 16.04 20.04
C ARG A 247 6.89 16.47 21.08
N SER A 248 6.29 15.53 21.78
CA SER A 248 5.27 15.78 22.81
C SER A 248 5.86 16.11 24.20
N LEU A 249 7.17 15.98 24.38
CA LEU A 249 7.85 16.37 25.63
C LEU A 249 7.90 17.90 25.75
N PRO A 250 7.45 18.49 26.89
CA PRO A 250 7.54 19.93 27.10
C PRO A 250 9.00 20.37 27.03
N HIS A 251 9.25 21.44 26.28
CA HIS A 251 10.57 22.11 26.29
C HIS A 251 10.85 22.53 27.74
N SER A 252 11.75 21.81 28.42
CA SER A 252 12.27 22.26 29.71
C SER A 252 13.02 23.58 29.46
N ASP A 253 12.48 24.63 30.03
CA ASP A 253 13.00 25.99 30.05
C ASP A 253 14.47 25.97 30.53
N ARG A 254 15.43 26.01 29.60
CA ARG A 254 16.84 26.21 29.92
C ARG A 254 17.07 27.70 29.91
N GLY A 255 16.90 28.34 31.08
CA GLY A 255 17.37 29.70 31.16
C GLY A 255 16.82 30.54 32.27
N ALA A 256 16.85 30.09 33.50
CA ALA A 256 16.89 31.03 34.62
C ALA A 256 18.37 31.36 34.90
N GLY A 257 18.88 32.35 34.17
CA GLY A 257 20.13 33.00 34.50
C GLY A 257 20.07 33.60 35.90
N ARG A 258 20.92 33.15 36.83
CA ARG A 258 21.14 33.79 38.13
C ARG A 258 21.69 35.20 37.90
N PRO A 259 21.14 36.23 38.50
CA PRO A 259 21.81 37.52 38.56
C PRO A 259 23.01 37.41 39.53
N VAL A 260 24.17 37.74 39.01
CA VAL A 260 25.37 37.98 39.82
C VAL A 260 25.21 39.34 40.46
N ARG A 261 25.36 39.38 41.79
CA ARG A 261 25.60 40.62 42.54
C ARG A 261 27.05 41.01 42.40
#